data_8519155adb59657d7fea7e6cf918bb25
#
_entry.id   8519155adb59657d7fea7e6cf918bb25
#
_cell.length_a   1.000
_cell.length_b   1.000
_cell.length_c   1.000
_cell.angle_alpha   90.00
_cell.angle_beta   90.00
_cell.angle_gamma   90.00
#
_symmetry.space_group_name_H-M   'P 1'
#
loop_
_entity.id
_entity.type
_entity.pdbx_description
1 polymer ?
#
loop_
_entity_poly.entity_id
_entity_poly.type
_entity_poly.pdbx_seq_one_letter_code
_entity_poly.pdbx_strand_id
1 'polypeptide(L)'
;MKNILILTLMVFFAIPSFSQKEMPLYNNYHVPNSISAPDEEHAELGEDGILRISKVSFPTLSVYLPPKEKATGQAVIICPGGGYWILAAGHEGADVAEEFAKRGVAAFVLKYRLPSDETMIDKTIGPLQDAQKAIQTVRENAKEWNINPEKVGILGFSAGGHLASTAGTHFHQAQIDNPKKTSLRPDFMVLVYPVISFDPGIGHSGSSKNLLGENPSQELLDKFSNEKQVNAATPPTYLVHAKDDRVSIRNSYVFEAVLQEKGIHVSTTYFESGGHGFGMVNPQSEIIWMDEVEAWLKKHFTNLP
;
A
#
# COMPACT_ATOMS: atom_id res chain seq x y z
N MET A 1 -15.77 66.23 12.76
CA MET A 1 -15.54 64.85 13.21
C MET A 1 -15.47 64.00 11.95
N LYS A 2 -14.28 63.45 11.60
CA LYS A 2 -14.07 62.62 10.40
C LYS A 2 -14.23 61.16 10.80
N ASN A 3 -15.23 60.49 10.28
CA ASN A 3 -15.41 59.05 10.46
C ASN A 3 -14.43 58.29 9.57
N ILE A 4 -13.48 57.58 10.17
CA ILE A 4 -12.57 56.65 9.48
C ILE A 4 -13.29 55.32 9.40
N LEU A 5 -13.66 54.92 8.19
CA LEU A 5 -14.21 53.58 7.90
C LEU A 5 -13.04 52.62 7.77
N ILE A 6 -12.85 51.75 8.76
CA ILE A 6 -11.83 50.66 8.70
C ILE A 6 -12.44 49.50 7.91
N LEU A 7 -11.96 49.30 6.69
CA LEU A 7 -12.35 48.17 5.84
C LEU A 7 -11.49 46.97 6.26
N THR A 8 -12.06 46.03 7.00
CA THR A 8 -11.37 44.78 7.38
C THR A 8 -11.39 43.81 6.17
N LEU A 9 -10.24 43.64 5.54
CA LEU A 9 -10.05 42.69 4.44
C LEU A 9 -10.00 41.27 5.03
N MET A 10 -11.07 40.51 4.92
CA MET A 10 -11.06 39.07 5.23
C MET A 10 -10.35 38.33 4.10
N VAL A 11 -9.12 37.91 4.34
CA VAL A 11 -8.39 37.00 3.46
C VAL A 11 -8.93 35.59 3.71
N PHE A 12 -9.75 35.09 2.81
CA PHE A 12 -10.13 33.68 2.79
C PHE A 12 -8.92 32.86 2.30
N PHE A 13 -8.23 32.19 3.19
CA PHE A 13 -7.33 31.11 2.79
C PHE A 13 -8.21 29.94 2.32
N ALA A 14 -8.26 29.71 1.02
CA ALA A 14 -8.80 28.48 0.47
C ALA A 14 -7.89 27.33 0.92
N ILE A 15 -8.34 26.56 1.91
CA ILE A 15 -7.71 25.29 2.25
C ILE A 15 -7.91 24.38 1.02
N PRO A 16 -6.85 23.86 0.39
CA PRO A 16 -7.03 22.95 -0.73
C PRO A 16 -7.77 21.72 -0.22
N SER A 17 -9.02 21.58 -0.60
CA SER A 17 -9.80 20.36 -0.37
C SER A 17 -9.30 19.32 -1.36
N PHE A 18 -8.53 18.35 -0.90
CA PHE A 18 -8.23 17.16 -1.71
C PHE A 18 -9.56 16.45 -1.98
N SER A 19 -9.86 16.24 -3.26
CA SER A 19 -11.08 15.51 -3.65
C SER A 19 -10.87 14.03 -3.32
N GLN A 20 -11.29 13.62 -2.13
CA GLN A 20 -11.39 12.21 -1.78
C GLN A 20 -12.63 11.63 -2.45
N LYS A 21 -12.44 10.66 -3.33
CA LYS A 21 -13.51 9.89 -3.97
C LYS A 21 -13.26 8.41 -3.72
N GLU A 22 -14.13 7.79 -2.98
CA GLU A 22 -14.13 6.33 -2.86
C GLU A 22 -14.93 5.72 -4.01
N MET A 23 -14.41 4.64 -4.60
CA MET A 23 -15.08 3.92 -5.68
C MET A 23 -14.95 2.40 -5.47
N PRO A 24 -15.98 1.62 -5.85
CA PRO A 24 -15.87 0.17 -5.89
C PRO A 24 -14.70 -0.26 -6.78
N LEU A 25 -13.90 -1.23 -6.32
CA LEU A 25 -12.76 -1.73 -7.08
C LEU A 25 -13.21 -2.56 -8.29
N TYR A 26 -14.34 -3.25 -8.17
CA TYR A 26 -14.94 -4.06 -9.24
C TYR A 26 -16.29 -3.50 -9.66
N ASN A 27 -16.54 -3.51 -10.97
CA ASN A 27 -17.81 -3.01 -11.53
C ASN A 27 -18.98 -3.90 -11.10
N ASN A 28 -20.13 -3.26 -10.85
CA ASN A 28 -21.39 -3.93 -10.49
C ASN A 28 -21.27 -4.86 -9.27
N TYR A 29 -20.32 -4.60 -8.36
CA TYR A 29 -20.06 -5.43 -7.18
C TYR A 29 -19.82 -6.91 -7.49
N HIS A 30 -19.49 -7.24 -8.75
CA HIS A 30 -19.11 -8.61 -9.11
C HIS A 30 -17.63 -8.84 -8.77
N VAL A 31 -17.40 -9.19 -7.50
CA VAL A 31 -16.05 -9.44 -6.98
C VAL A 31 -15.68 -10.89 -7.28
N PRO A 32 -14.58 -11.15 -8.01
CA PRO A 32 -14.17 -12.52 -8.33
C PRO A 32 -13.80 -13.29 -7.06
N ASN A 33 -13.88 -14.62 -7.10
CA ASN A 33 -13.49 -15.47 -5.97
C ASN A 33 -14.32 -15.25 -4.69
N SER A 34 -15.50 -14.62 -4.80
CA SER A 34 -16.38 -14.37 -3.65
C SER A 34 -17.44 -15.43 -3.51
N ILE A 35 -17.78 -15.73 -2.24
CA ILE A 35 -18.95 -16.49 -1.83
C ILE A 35 -20.03 -15.48 -1.45
N SER A 36 -21.30 -15.78 -1.77
CA SER A 36 -22.41 -14.94 -1.32
C SER A 36 -22.55 -15.03 0.20
N ALA A 37 -22.26 -13.93 0.87
CA ALA A 37 -22.35 -13.79 2.33
C ALA A 37 -22.91 -12.40 2.67
N PRO A 38 -23.49 -12.21 3.88
CA PRO A 38 -23.83 -10.88 4.38
C PRO A 38 -22.59 -9.99 4.42
N ASP A 39 -22.79 -8.69 4.18
CA ASP A 39 -21.76 -7.70 4.44
C ASP A 39 -21.70 -7.44 5.95
N GLU A 40 -20.59 -7.81 6.56
CA GLU A 40 -20.32 -7.64 7.98
C GLU A 40 -19.15 -6.67 8.23
N GLU A 41 -18.79 -5.85 7.22
CA GLU A 41 -17.75 -4.85 7.37
C GLU A 41 -18.04 -3.95 8.57
N HIS A 42 -17.05 -3.77 9.42
CA HIS A 42 -17.14 -2.93 10.60
C HIS A 42 -15.95 -1.99 10.69
N ALA A 43 -16.23 -0.69 10.84
CA ALA A 43 -15.24 0.36 11.00
C ALA A 43 -15.33 0.94 12.41
N GLU A 44 -14.19 1.00 13.09
CA GLU A 44 -14.08 1.51 14.47
C GLU A 44 -12.90 2.46 14.57
N LEU A 45 -13.14 3.63 15.17
CA LEU A 45 -12.09 4.55 15.58
C LEU A 45 -11.66 4.20 17.01
N GLY A 46 -10.46 3.65 17.17
CA GLY A 46 -9.92 3.30 18.47
C GLY A 46 -9.60 4.53 19.33
N GLU A 47 -9.43 4.33 20.64
CA GLU A 47 -9.02 5.39 21.58
C GLU A 47 -7.64 5.98 21.23
N ASP A 48 -6.81 5.23 20.52
CA ASP A 48 -5.51 5.62 19.97
C ASP A 48 -5.61 6.47 18.69
N GLY A 49 -6.83 6.78 18.24
CA GLY A 49 -7.11 7.55 17.02
C GLY A 49 -6.95 6.77 15.72
N ILE A 50 -6.70 5.46 15.79
CA ILE A 50 -6.53 4.62 14.59
C ILE A 50 -7.89 4.12 14.13
N LEU A 51 -8.24 4.44 12.87
CA LEU A 51 -9.41 3.85 12.20
C LEU A 51 -9.07 2.42 11.77
N ARG A 52 -9.79 1.45 12.32
CA ARG A 52 -9.68 0.02 12.00
C ARG A 52 -10.90 -0.45 11.25
N ILE A 53 -10.71 -1.09 10.12
CA ILE A 53 -11.79 -1.70 9.34
C ILE A 53 -11.58 -3.21 9.34
N SER A 54 -12.58 -3.96 9.78
CA SER A 54 -12.57 -5.42 9.85
C SER A 54 -13.60 -6.04 8.91
N LYS A 55 -13.47 -7.33 8.63
CA LYS A 55 -14.41 -8.14 7.83
C LYS A 55 -14.68 -7.56 6.43
N VAL A 56 -13.70 -6.91 5.83
CA VAL A 56 -13.82 -6.35 4.48
C VAL A 56 -14.08 -7.46 3.47
N SER A 57 -15.24 -7.45 2.84
CA SER A 57 -15.66 -8.36 1.77
C SER A 57 -15.87 -7.65 0.42
N PHE A 58 -16.08 -6.32 0.44
CA PHE A 58 -16.23 -5.48 -0.74
C PHE A 58 -15.06 -4.49 -0.86
N PRO A 59 -14.11 -4.74 -1.78
CA PRO A 59 -12.93 -3.90 -1.89
C PRO A 59 -13.25 -2.59 -2.60
N THR A 60 -12.64 -1.50 -2.10
CA THR A 60 -12.78 -0.15 -2.66
C THR A 60 -11.42 0.50 -2.88
N LEU A 61 -11.39 1.54 -3.69
CA LEU A 61 -10.23 2.38 -3.94
C LEU A 61 -10.59 3.84 -3.62
N SER A 62 -9.92 4.42 -2.62
CA SER A 62 -10.05 5.84 -2.30
C SER A 62 -8.99 6.64 -3.05
N VAL A 63 -9.41 7.65 -3.80
CA VAL A 63 -8.57 8.41 -4.74
C VAL A 63 -8.17 9.76 -4.14
N TYR A 64 -6.88 10.04 -4.10
CA TYR A 64 -6.28 11.29 -3.64
C TYR A 64 -5.38 11.86 -4.75
N LEU A 65 -5.88 12.89 -5.43
CA LEU A 65 -5.15 13.49 -6.54
C LEU A 65 -4.44 14.79 -6.10
N PRO A 66 -3.20 14.99 -6.53
CA PRO A 66 -2.52 16.27 -6.33
C PRO A 66 -3.17 17.38 -7.16
N PRO A 67 -3.01 18.66 -6.77
CA PRO A 67 -3.29 19.77 -7.65
C PRO A 67 -2.56 19.60 -8.98
N LYS A 68 -3.23 19.91 -10.10
CA LYS A 68 -2.69 19.66 -11.46
C LYS A 68 -1.30 20.29 -11.68
N GLU A 69 -1.09 21.46 -11.11
CA GLU A 69 0.17 22.21 -11.22
C GLU A 69 1.32 21.60 -10.42
N LYS A 70 1.04 20.69 -9.49
CA LYS A 70 2.04 19.96 -8.69
C LYS A 70 2.25 18.53 -9.14
N ALA A 71 1.34 18.02 -9.99
CA ALA A 71 1.34 16.61 -10.37
C ALA A 71 2.64 16.18 -11.05
N THR A 72 3.32 15.17 -10.49
CA THR A 72 4.57 14.59 -11.02
C THR A 72 4.31 13.53 -12.09
N GLY A 73 3.06 13.13 -12.28
CA GLY A 73 2.68 11.97 -13.08
C GLY A 73 2.92 10.63 -12.39
N GLN A 74 3.49 10.62 -11.21
CA GLN A 74 3.67 9.39 -10.40
C GLN A 74 2.39 9.04 -9.67
N ALA A 75 2.19 7.74 -9.41
CA ALA A 75 1.09 7.21 -8.62
C ALA A 75 1.56 6.14 -7.65
N VAL A 76 0.90 6.04 -6.50
CA VAL A 76 1.14 4.99 -5.51
C VAL A 76 -0.16 4.40 -5.00
N ILE A 77 -0.27 3.06 -5.01
CA ILE A 77 -1.36 2.32 -4.38
C ILE A 77 -0.91 1.97 -2.97
N ILE A 78 -1.70 2.31 -1.97
CA ILE A 78 -1.37 2.16 -0.56
C ILE A 78 -2.19 1.01 0.02
N CYS A 79 -1.50 0.02 0.58
CA CYS A 79 -2.07 -1.15 1.25
C CYS A 79 -1.84 -1.02 2.77
N PRO A 80 -2.86 -0.63 3.55
CA PRO A 80 -2.73 -0.56 5.01
C PRO A 80 -2.39 -1.91 5.64
N GLY A 81 -1.72 -1.88 6.79
CA GLY A 81 -1.45 -3.07 7.59
C GLY A 81 -2.63 -3.50 8.45
N GLY A 82 -2.37 -4.44 9.36
CA GLY A 82 -3.37 -4.97 10.28
C GLY A 82 -3.42 -6.49 10.32
N GLY A 83 -2.32 -7.16 9.96
CA GLY A 83 -2.15 -8.62 10.11
C GLY A 83 -3.07 -9.47 9.23
N TYR A 84 -3.69 -8.92 8.20
CA TYR A 84 -4.78 -9.54 7.44
C TYR A 84 -6.06 -9.81 8.28
N TRP A 85 -6.15 -9.19 9.45
CA TRP A 85 -7.31 -9.27 10.35
C TRP A 85 -8.14 -7.99 10.34
N ILE A 86 -7.49 -6.85 10.23
CA ILE A 86 -8.09 -5.52 10.06
C ILE A 86 -7.29 -4.72 9.02
N LEU A 87 -7.79 -3.56 8.63
CA LEU A 87 -7.04 -2.52 7.95
C LEU A 87 -6.88 -1.32 8.89
N ALA A 88 -5.65 -0.91 9.13
CA ALA A 88 -5.32 0.32 9.86
C ALA A 88 -5.47 1.54 8.93
N ALA A 89 -6.71 1.83 8.51
CA ALA A 89 -7.05 2.64 7.34
C ALA A 89 -6.77 4.15 7.49
N GLY A 90 -6.66 4.66 8.72
CA GLY A 90 -6.31 6.07 8.98
C GLY A 90 -4.83 6.32 8.73
N HIS A 91 -4.01 6.05 9.75
CA HIS A 91 -2.59 6.41 9.78
C HIS A 91 -1.68 5.66 8.79
N GLU A 92 -2.10 4.48 8.31
CA GLU A 92 -1.40 3.71 7.26
C GLU A 92 -2.11 3.80 5.89
N GLY A 93 -3.19 4.58 5.80
CA GLY A 93 -3.97 4.75 4.59
C GLY A 93 -4.18 6.21 4.23
N ALA A 94 -5.25 6.81 4.75
CA ALA A 94 -5.71 8.15 4.39
C ALA A 94 -4.65 9.24 4.62
N ASP A 95 -4.01 9.24 5.80
CA ASP A 95 -3.00 10.26 6.15
C ASP A 95 -1.79 10.21 5.22
N VAL A 96 -1.36 8.97 4.88
CA VAL A 96 -0.25 8.74 3.94
C VAL A 96 -0.62 9.19 2.53
N ALA A 97 -1.84 8.90 2.10
CA ALA A 97 -2.33 9.29 0.78
C ALA A 97 -2.42 10.81 0.62
N GLU A 98 -2.92 11.50 1.65
CA GLU A 98 -2.95 12.96 1.66
C GLU A 98 -1.54 13.57 1.56
N GLU A 99 -0.59 12.99 2.28
CA GLU A 99 0.78 13.48 2.25
C GLU A 99 1.45 13.26 0.88
N PHE A 100 1.25 12.10 0.24
CA PHE A 100 1.71 11.89 -1.14
C PHE A 100 1.06 12.87 -2.12
N ALA A 101 -0.25 13.13 -2.00
CA ALA A 101 -0.94 14.09 -2.84
C ALA A 101 -0.39 15.52 -2.66
N LYS A 102 -0.06 15.95 -1.43
CA LYS A 102 0.61 17.24 -1.16
C LYS A 102 1.97 17.33 -1.86
N ARG A 103 2.69 16.21 -1.97
CA ARG A 103 4.00 16.08 -2.64
C ARG A 103 3.90 15.90 -4.16
N GLY A 104 2.70 15.92 -4.73
CA GLY A 104 2.48 15.84 -6.18
C GLY A 104 2.37 14.42 -6.73
N VAL A 105 2.30 13.41 -5.89
CA VAL A 105 2.10 12.01 -6.26
C VAL A 105 0.63 11.63 -6.07
N ALA A 106 -0.02 11.12 -7.11
CA ALA A 106 -1.39 10.60 -6.98
C ALA A 106 -1.38 9.37 -6.07
N ALA A 107 -2.26 9.31 -5.09
CA ALA A 107 -2.31 8.22 -4.13
C ALA A 107 -3.68 7.54 -4.10
N PHE A 108 -3.67 6.24 -3.92
CA PHE A 108 -4.85 5.39 -3.98
C PHE A 108 -4.84 4.44 -2.79
N VAL A 109 -5.73 4.65 -1.81
CA VAL A 109 -5.83 3.73 -0.67
C VAL A 109 -6.69 2.55 -1.07
N LEU A 110 -6.12 1.37 -1.01
CA LEU A 110 -6.80 0.12 -1.28
C LEU A 110 -7.38 -0.47 0.00
N LYS A 111 -8.70 -0.41 0.14
CA LYS A 111 -9.44 -1.23 1.10
C LYS A 111 -9.57 -2.62 0.51
N TYR A 112 -8.54 -3.45 0.68
CA TYR A 112 -8.54 -4.81 0.15
C TYR A 112 -9.33 -5.78 1.02
N ARG A 113 -9.89 -6.83 0.41
CA ARG A 113 -10.60 -7.88 1.15
C ARG A 113 -9.70 -8.55 2.16
N LEU A 114 -10.23 -8.76 3.35
CA LEU A 114 -9.56 -9.53 4.40
C LEU A 114 -9.82 -11.03 4.17
N PRO A 115 -8.77 -11.88 4.25
CA PRO A 115 -8.89 -13.30 3.99
C PRO A 115 -9.91 -13.99 4.91
N SER A 116 -10.94 -14.59 4.33
CA SER A 116 -11.98 -15.33 5.06
C SER A 116 -12.53 -16.49 4.23
N ASP A 117 -12.62 -17.66 4.83
CA ASP A 117 -13.28 -18.82 4.21
C ASP A 117 -14.82 -18.66 4.15
N GLU A 118 -15.37 -17.66 4.84
CA GLU A 118 -16.81 -17.33 4.82
C GLU A 118 -17.19 -16.47 3.61
N THR A 119 -16.24 -15.72 3.05
CA THR A 119 -16.50 -14.74 1.97
C THR A 119 -15.74 -15.02 0.68
N MET A 120 -14.78 -15.95 0.68
CA MET A 120 -13.92 -16.28 -0.47
C MET A 120 -13.87 -17.79 -0.73
N ILE A 121 -13.82 -18.16 -2.02
CA ILE A 121 -13.59 -19.56 -2.45
C ILE A 121 -12.14 -19.96 -2.10
N ASP A 122 -11.20 -19.08 -2.37
CA ASP A 122 -9.78 -19.20 -1.98
C ASP A 122 -9.31 -17.87 -1.36
N LYS A 123 -9.22 -17.86 -0.04
CA LYS A 123 -8.83 -16.65 0.70
C LYS A 123 -7.37 -16.27 0.48
N THR A 124 -6.52 -17.21 0.05
CA THR A 124 -5.08 -16.96 -0.10
C THR A 124 -4.75 -16.00 -1.24
N ILE A 125 -5.63 -15.94 -2.26
CA ILE A 125 -5.44 -15.08 -3.43
C ILE A 125 -6.29 -13.81 -3.40
N GLY A 126 -7.31 -13.71 -2.55
CA GLY A 126 -8.25 -12.58 -2.54
C GLY A 126 -7.58 -11.21 -2.43
N PRO A 127 -6.70 -10.97 -1.43
CA PRO A 127 -5.98 -9.71 -1.33
C PRO A 127 -5.10 -9.40 -2.57
N LEU A 128 -4.41 -10.41 -3.14
CA LEU A 128 -3.61 -10.24 -4.35
C LEU A 128 -4.46 -9.87 -5.56
N GLN A 129 -5.65 -10.46 -5.71
CA GLN A 129 -6.60 -10.07 -6.75
C GLN A 129 -6.94 -8.58 -6.65
N ASP A 130 -7.19 -8.09 -5.45
CA ASP A 130 -7.54 -6.70 -5.22
C ASP A 130 -6.36 -5.76 -5.50
N ALA A 131 -5.14 -6.13 -5.11
CA ALA A 131 -3.93 -5.36 -5.43
C ALA A 131 -3.66 -5.32 -6.94
N GLN A 132 -3.78 -6.45 -7.64
CA GLN A 132 -3.65 -6.50 -9.10
C GLN A 132 -4.75 -5.67 -9.80
N LYS A 133 -5.98 -5.72 -9.29
CA LYS A 133 -7.10 -4.93 -9.82
C LYS A 133 -6.88 -3.43 -9.59
N ALA A 134 -6.34 -3.03 -8.45
CA ALA A 134 -6.00 -1.65 -8.20
C ALA A 134 -4.92 -1.14 -9.17
N ILE A 135 -3.84 -1.90 -9.40
CA ILE A 135 -2.80 -1.57 -10.39
C ILE A 135 -3.42 -1.45 -11.80
N GLN A 136 -4.24 -2.43 -12.22
CA GLN A 136 -4.95 -2.38 -13.50
C GLN A 136 -5.81 -1.12 -13.61
N THR A 137 -6.61 -0.83 -12.58
CA THR A 137 -7.53 0.31 -12.56
C THR A 137 -6.78 1.64 -12.65
N VAL A 138 -5.69 1.82 -11.90
CA VAL A 138 -4.88 3.05 -11.93
C VAL A 138 -4.24 3.25 -13.31
N ARG A 139 -3.66 2.21 -13.90
CA ARG A 139 -3.05 2.30 -15.24
C ARG A 139 -4.08 2.58 -16.33
N GLU A 140 -5.23 1.93 -16.29
CA GLU A 140 -6.27 2.10 -17.30
C GLU A 140 -6.96 3.47 -17.23
N ASN A 141 -6.97 4.12 -16.08
CA ASN A 141 -7.50 5.47 -15.88
C ASN A 141 -6.40 6.56 -15.78
N ALA A 142 -5.15 6.22 -16.11
CA ALA A 142 -4.00 7.10 -15.95
C ALA A 142 -4.19 8.48 -16.63
N LYS A 143 -4.79 8.50 -17.83
CA LYS A 143 -5.08 9.74 -18.55
C LYS A 143 -6.07 10.65 -17.80
N GLU A 144 -7.12 10.07 -17.22
CA GLU A 144 -8.13 10.82 -16.46
C GLU A 144 -7.52 11.46 -15.21
N TRP A 145 -6.59 10.75 -14.57
CA TRP A 145 -5.98 11.18 -13.31
C TRP A 145 -4.63 11.90 -13.49
N ASN A 146 -4.27 12.22 -14.74
CA ASN A 146 -3.00 12.89 -15.07
C ASN A 146 -1.77 12.14 -14.54
N ILE A 147 -1.77 10.80 -14.71
CA ILE A 147 -0.72 9.87 -14.30
C ILE A 147 0.00 9.34 -15.55
N ASN A 148 1.32 9.13 -15.43
CA ASN A 148 2.06 8.31 -16.38
C ASN A 148 1.85 6.82 -16.01
N PRO A 149 1.25 5.99 -16.90
CA PRO A 149 0.99 4.58 -16.59
C PRO A 149 2.27 3.75 -16.35
N GLU A 150 3.45 4.28 -16.64
CA GLU A 150 4.75 3.67 -16.40
C GLU A 150 5.40 4.12 -15.07
N LYS A 151 4.64 4.84 -14.23
CA LYS A 151 5.09 5.38 -12.93
C LYS A 151 4.08 5.05 -11.83
N VAL A 152 3.54 3.84 -11.85
CA VAL A 152 2.55 3.35 -10.87
C VAL A 152 3.21 2.36 -9.92
N GLY A 153 3.44 2.78 -8.69
CA GLY A 153 4.00 1.94 -7.64
C GLY A 153 2.97 1.42 -6.65
N ILE A 154 3.45 0.59 -5.74
CA ILE A 154 2.68 0.07 -4.62
C ILE A 154 3.44 0.29 -3.31
N LEU A 155 2.70 0.71 -2.28
CA LEU A 155 3.23 0.90 -0.93
C LEU A 155 2.42 0.03 0.03
N GLY A 156 3.08 -0.58 1.00
CA GLY A 156 2.37 -1.35 2.00
C GLY A 156 3.03 -1.33 3.36
N PHE A 157 2.19 -1.38 4.39
CA PHE A 157 2.58 -1.40 5.79
C PHE A 157 2.37 -2.79 6.39
N SER A 158 3.31 -3.33 7.15
CA SER A 158 3.13 -4.58 7.88
C SER A 158 2.60 -5.74 6.99
N ALA A 159 1.41 -6.27 7.26
CA ALA A 159 0.74 -7.25 6.38
C ALA A 159 0.35 -6.65 5.01
N GLY A 160 0.06 -5.35 4.92
CA GLY A 160 -0.08 -4.64 3.64
C GLY A 160 1.24 -4.57 2.88
N GLY A 161 2.39 -4.54 3.58
CA GLY A 161 3.72 -4.70 3.01
C GLY A 161 3.93 -6.10 2.42
N HIS A 162 3.39 -7.13 3.07
CA HIS A 162 3.34 -8.48 2.50
C HIS A 162 2.51 -8.49 1.21
N LEU A 163 1.32 -7.88 1.22
CA LEU A 163 0.49 -7.78 0.02
C LEU A 163 1.19 -7.02 -1.11
N ALA A 164 1.82 -5.89 -0.80
CA ALA A 164 2.56 -5.09 -1.78
C ALA A 164 3.74 -5.85 -2.39
N SER A 165 4.52 -6.56 -1.57
CA SER A 165 5.62 -7.40 -2.04
C SER A 165 5.12 -8.64 -2.81
N THR A 166 3.97 -9.21 -2.42
CA THR A 166 3.31 -10.28 -3.20
C THR A 166 2.90 -9.77 -4.59
N ALA A 167 2.30 -8.59 -4.68
CA ALA A 167 1.98 -7.97 -5.98
C ALA A 167 3.24 -7.72 -6.82
N GLY A 168 4.37 -7.34 -6.20
CA GLY A 168 5.65 -7.09 -6.86
C GLY A 168 6.45 -8.34 -7.23
N THR A 169 6.09 -9.52 -6.74
CA THR A 169 6.78 -10.79 -7.05
C THR A 169 5.93 -11.76 -7.86
N HIS A 170 4.59 -11.68 -7.77
CA HIS A 170 3.63 -12.57 -8.43
C HIS A 170 2.90 -11.92 -9.61
N PHE A 171 3.33 -10.75 -10.08
CA PHE A 171 2.66 -9.98 -11.16
C PHE A 171 2.52 -10.73 -12.49
N HIS A 172 3.35 -11.73 -12.75
CA HIS A 172 3.35 -12.51 -13.98
C HIS A 172 2.18 -13.50 -14.07
N GLN A 173 1.48 -13.76 -12.96
CA GLN A 173 0.29 -14.58 -12.89
C GLN A 173 -0.93 -13.69 -12.58
N ALA A 174 -1.71 -13.37 -13.62
CA ALA A 174 -2.94 -12.63 -13.42
C ALA A 174 -3.96 -13.46 -12.64
N GLN A 175 -4.36 -12.99 -11.47
CA GLN A 175 -5.41 -13.57 -10.64
C GLN A 175 -6.78 -12.91 -10.93
N ILE A 176 -6.82 -11.97 -11.86
CA ILE A 176 -7.98 -11.19 -12.28
C ILE A 176 -8.17 -11.29 -13.78
N ASP A 177 -9.37 -10.93 -14.26
CA ASP A 177 -9.61 -10.73 -15.69
C ASP A 177 -8.83 -9.52 -16.20
N ASN A 178 -8.00 -9.75 -17.24
CA ASN A 178 -7.11 -8.74 -17.81
C ASN A 178 -7.10 -8.81 -19.35
N PRO A 179 -8.24 -8.53 -20.02
CA PRO A 179 -8.38 -8.68 -21.46
C PRO A 179 -7.50 -7.73 -22.25
N LYS A 180 -7.18 -6.54 -21.69
CA LYS A 180 -6.30 -5.56 -22.32
C LYS A 180 -4.82 -5.88 -22.15
N LYS A 181 -4.48 -6.93 -21.37
CA LYS A 181 -3.10 -7.28 -21.01
C LYS A 181 -2.34 -6.13 -20.37
N THR A 182 -3.05 -5.31 -19.57
CA THR A 182 -2.46 -4.24 -18.77
C THR A 182 -1.40 -4.82 -17.84
N SER A 183 -0.24 -4.19 -17.75
CA SER A 183 0.82 -4.66 -16.84
C SER A 183 0.33 -4.63 -15.39
N LEU A 184 0.41 -5.77 -14.71
CA LEU A 184 0.08 -5.91 -13.30
C LEU A 184 1.31 -5.76 -12.39
N ARG A 185 2.49 -5.56 -13.01
CA ARG A 185 3.74 -5.31 -12.30
C ARG A 185 3.77 -3.85 -11.83
N PRO A 186 3.89 -3.57 -10.52
CA PRO A 186 4.14 -2.20 -10.08
C PRO A 186 5.51 -1.72 -10.58
N ASP A 187 5.67 -0.41 -10.83
CA ASP A 187 6.94 0.13 -11.33
C ASP A 187 7.95 0.29 -10.20
N PHE A 188 7.49 0.43 -8.97
CA PHE A 188 8.29 0.45 -7.74
C PHE A 188 7.49 -0.07 -6.55
N MET A 189 8.22 -0.45 -5.48
CA MET A 189 7.62 -0.81 -4.20
C MET A 189 8.19 0.06 -3.08
N VAL A 190 7.33 0.47 -2.13
CA VAL A 190 7.73 1.05 -0.85
C VAL A 190 7.16 0.17 0.26
N LEU A 191 8.01 -0.43 1.08
CA LEU A 191 7.60 -1.42 2.07
C LEU A 191 8.00 -0.93 3.46
N VAL A 192 7.01 -0.65 4.30
CA VAL A 192 7.19 -0.04 5.62
C VAL A 192 6.93 -1.08 6.70
N TYR A 193 7.95 -1.40 7.48
CA TYR A 193 7.98 -2.49 8.48
C TYR A 193 7.25 -3.76 8.01
N PRO A 194 7.58 -4.22 6.77
CA PRO A 194 6.79 -5.22 6.11
C PRO A 194 6.92 -6.60 6.75
N VAL A 195 5.84 -7.37 6.70
CA VAL A 195 5.95 -8.82 6.65
C VAL A 195 6.38 -9.18 5.23
N ILE A 196 7.35 -10.09 5.09
CA ILE A 196 7.88 -10.57 3.80
C ILE A 196 7.84 -12.09 3.74
N SER A 197 8.41 -12.72 4.77
CA SER A 197 8.55 -14.16 4.87
C SER A 197 7.45 -14.77 5.74
N PHE A 198 7.07 -15.98 5.42
CA PHE A 198 6.29 -16.84 6.30
C PHE A 198 7.11 -18.02 6.85
N ASP A 199 8.43 -18.00 6.63
CA ASP A 199 9.32 -18.98 7.25
C ASP A 199 9.32 -18.85 8.78
N PRO A 200 9.29 -19.98 9.51
CA PRO A 200 9.41 -19.98 10.96
C PRO A 200 10.68 -19.24 11.44
N GLY A 201 10.53 -18.33 12.41
CA GLY A 201 11.65 -17.55 12.98
C GLY A 201 11.98 -16.24 12.25
N ILE A 202 11.35 -15.96 11.11
CA ILE A 202 11.41 -14.66 10.42
C ILE A 202 10.00 -14.07 10.32
N GLY A 203 9.05 -14.87 9.86
CA GLY A 203 7.71 -14.47 9.50
C GLY A 203 6.83 -14.07 10.68
N HIS A 204 5.79 -13.31 10.36
CA HIS A 204 4.74 -12.97 11.32
C HIS A 204 3.64 -14.03 11.29
N SER A 205 3.61 -14.89 12.32
CA SER A 205 2.68 -16.04 12.39
C SER A 205 1.20 -15.65 12.29
N GLY A 206 0.80 -14.50 12.88
CA GLY A 206 -0.58 -14.01 12.77
C GLY A 206 -0.99 -13.71 11.33
N SER A 207 -0.14 -13.04 10.55
CA SER A 207 -0.41 -12.76 9.13
C SER A 207 -0.46 -14.04 8.30
N SER A 208 0.47 -14.97 8.54
CA SER A 208 0.49 -16.27 7.87
C SER A 208 -0.80 -17.07 8.15
N LYS A 209 -1.19 -17.18 9.42
CA LYS A 209 -2.43 -17.87 9.83
C LYS A 209 -3.67 -17.26 9.20
N ASN A 210 -3.79 -15.93 9.20
CA ASN A 210 -4.97 -15.26 8.65
C ASN A 210 -5.05 -15.46 7.13
N LEU A 211 -3.94 -15.35 6.41
CA LEU A 211 -3.94 -15.52 4.96
C LEU A 211 -4.03 -16.99 4.53
N LEU A 212 -3.24 -17.87 5.15
CA LEU A 212 -3.04 -19.24 4.67
C LEU A 212 -3.82 -20.31 5.49
N GLY A 213 -4.35 -19.94 6.65
CA GLY A 213 -4.98 -20.88 7.59
C GLY A 213 -4.04 -21.38 8.69
N GLU A 214 -4.55 -22.24 9.57
CA GLU A 214 -3.85 -22.70 10.78
C GLU A 214 -2.64 -23.59 10.47
N ASN A 215 -2.73 -24.44 9.48
CA ASN A 215 -1.72 -25.46 9.16
C ASN A 215 -1.40 -25.44 7.65
N PRO A 216 -0.77 -24.38 7.13
CA PRO A 216 -0.43 -24.29 5.72
C PRO A 216 0.65 -25.31 5.36
N SER A 217 0.60 -25.84 4.14
CA SER A 217 1.68 -26.68 3.62
C SER A 217 2.97 -25.89 3.46
N GLN A 218 4.11 -26.59 3.47
CA GLN A 218 5.40 -25.93 3.22
C GLN A 218 5.43 -25.24 1.83
N GLU A 219 4.83 -25.87 0.82
CA GLU A 219 4.70 -25.29 -0.52
C GLU A 219 3.94 -23.94 -0.49
N LEU A 220 2.87 -23.85 0.31
CA LEU A 220 2.09 -22.62 0.45
C LEU A 220 2.87 -21.55 1.22
N LEU A 221 3.60 -21.94 2.28
CA LEU A 221 4.51 -21.04 2.98
C LEU A 221 5.60 -20.51 2.05
N ASP A 222 6.22 -21.37 1.25
CA ASP A 222 7.27 -20.99 0.30
C ASP A 222 6.72 -20.08 -0.80
N LYS A 223 5.53 -20.35 -1.31
CA LYS A 223 4.86 -19.52 -2.31
C LYS A 223 4.61 -18.09 -1.82
N PHE A 224 4.23 -17.92 -0.56
CA PHE A 224 3.93 -16.63 0.04
C PHE A 224 5.07 -16.07 0.92
N SER A 225 6.25 -16.68 0.90
CA SER A 225 7.49 -16.08 1.38
C SER A 225 8.13 -15.32 0.21
N ASN A 226 7.88 -13.99 0.19
CA ASN A 226 8.14 -13.16 -1.00
C ASN A 226 9.62 -13.05 -1.35
N GLU A 227 10.53 -13.21 -0.40
CA GLU A 227 11.97 -13.30 -0.66
C GLU A 227 12.34 -14.50 -1.55
N LYS A 228 11.55 -15.58 -1.50
CA LYS A 228 11.74 -16.78 -2.35
C LYS A 228 11.19 -16.59 -3.77
N GLN A 229 10.41 -15.54 -3.99
CA GLN A 229 9.72 -15.27 -5.25
C GLN A 229 10.39 -14.14 -6.07
N VAL A 230 11.45 -13.54 -5.52
CA VAL A 230 12.20 -12.47 -6.21
C VAL A 230 12.85 -13.01 -7.49
N ASN A 231 12.65 -12.28 -8.58
CA ASN A 231 13.25 -12.59 -9.88
C ASN A 231 13.79 -11.31 -10.54
N ALA A 232 14.47 -11.41 -11.67
CA ALA A 232 15.10 -10.27 -12.34
C ALA A 232 14.13 -9.17 -12.78
N ALA A 233 12.83 -9.44 -12.81
CA ALA A 233 11.80 -8.46 -13.15
C ALA A 233 11.09 -7.88 -11.92
N THR A 234 11.45 -8.28 -10.70
CA THR A 234 10.92 -7.68 -9.46
C THR A 234 11.23 -6.17 -9.44
N PRO A 235 10.28 -5.31 -9.02
CA PRO A 235 10.47 -3.87 -9.05
C PRO A 235 11.59 -3.36 -8.14
N PRO A 236 12.21 -2.19 -8.47
CA PRO A 236 13.01 -1.43 -7.50
C PRO A 236 12.22 -1.18 -6.22
N THR A 237 12.89 -1.29 -5.08
CA THR A 237 12.23 -1.31 -3.77
C THR A 237 12.87 -0.32 -2.79
N TYR A 238 12.03 0.35 -2.02
CA TYR A 238 12.43 1.12 -0.83
C TYR A 238 11.92 0.42 0.43
N LEU A 239 12.80 0.16 1.39
CA LEU A 239 12.48 -0.51 2.66
C LEU A 239 12.61 0.48 3.83
N VAL A 240 11.60 0.50 4.70
CA VAL A 240 11.60 1.29 5.94
C VAL A 240 11.30 0.36 7.12
N HIS A 241 12.15 0.31 8.15
CA HIS A 241 11.93 -0.59 9.29
C HIS A 241 12.68 -0.10 10.54
N ALA A 242 12.18 -0.40 11.73
CA ALA A 242 12.88 -0.17 12.98
C ALA A 242 13.48 -1.48 13.52
N LYS A 243 14.69 -1.42 14.11
CA LYS A 243 15.39 -2.61 14.60
C LYS A 243 14.73 -3.26 15.82
N ASP A 244 14.00 -2.47 16.60
CA ASP A 244 13.29 -2.89 17.81
C ASP A 244 11.82 -3.32 17.52
N ASP A 245 11.47 -3.50 16.25
CA ASP A 245 10.13 -3.89 15.84
C ASP A 245 9.80 -5.35 16.22
N ARG A 246 8.59 -5.58 16.73
CA ARG A 246 8.06 -6.93 17.03
C ARG A 246 7.84 -7.78 15.77
N VAL A 247 7.55 -7.16 14.61
CA VAL A 247 7.69 -7.80 13.30
C VAL A 247 9.15 -7.73 12.94
N SER A 248 9.84 -8.84 13.02
CA SER A 248 11.30 -8.90 12.92
C SER A 248 11.82 -8.15 11.69
N ILE A 249 12.76 -7.23 11.88
CA ILE A 249 13.50 -6.54 10.81
C ILE A 249 14.19 -7.53 9.84
N ARG A 250 14.37 -8.79 10.25
CA ARG A 250 14.87 -9.83 9.35
C ARG A 250 14.02 -10.00 8.10
N ASN A 251 12.71 -9.67 8.15
CA ASN A 251 11.87 -9.61 6.96
C ASN A 251 12.47 -8.66 5.90
N SER A 252 12.85 -7.45 6.31
CA SER A 252 13.49 -6.48 5.40
C SER A 252 14.89 -6.93 4.98
N TYR A 253 15.70 -7.45 5.89
CA TYR A 253 17.08 -7.86 5.58
C TYR A 253 17.15 -9.02 4.58
N VAL A 254 16.29 -10.04 4.71
CA VAL A 254 16.30 -11.16 3.77
C VAL A 254 15.79 -10.72 2.39
N PHE A 255 14.81 -9.81 2.33
CA PHE A 255 14.31 -9.30 1.08
C PHE A 255 15.35 -8.42 0.38
N GLU A 256 15.98 -7.49 1.13
CA GLU A 256 17.08 -6.66 0.63
C GLU A 256 18.20 -7.50 0.05
N ALA A 257 18.66 -8.51 0.78
CA ALA A 257 19.76 -9.38 0.35
C ALA A 257 19.45 -10.09 -0.97
N VAL A 258 18.22 -10.62 -1.12
CA VAL A 258 17.82 -11.30 -2.37
C VAL A 258 17.62 -10.30 -3.52
N LEU A 259 17.07 -9.11 -3.27
CA LEU A 259 16.98 -8.06 -4.28
C LEU A 259 18.37 -7.68 -4.82
N GLN A 260 19.34 -7.48 -3.91
CA GLN A 260 20.75 -7.18 -4.28
C GLN A 260 21.38 -8.33 -5.06
N GLU A 261 21.18 -9.60 -4.64
CA GLU A 261 21.67 -10.78 -5.36
C GLU A 261 21.14 -10.84 -6.80
N LYS A 262 19.87 -10.45 -7.01
CA LYS A 262 19.26 -10.40 -8.34
C LYS A 262 19.58 -9.13 -9.13
N GLY A 263 20.41 -8.23 -8.60
CA GLY A 263 20.79 -6.97 -9.24
C GLY A 263 19.69 -5.93 -9.28
N ILE A 264 18.67 -6.05 -8.41
CA ILE A 264 17.55 -5.11 -8.32
C ILE A 264 17.93 -3.97 -7.39
N HIS A 265 17.63 -2.74 -7.81
CA HIS A 265 17.88 -1.57 -6.98
C HIS A 265 17.03 -1.61 -5.71
N VAL A 266 17.70 -1.53 -4.56
CA VAL A 266 17.05 -1.39 -3.25
C VAL A 266 17.68 -0.21 -2.50
N SER A 267 16.83 0.58 -1.82
CA SER A 267 17.20 1.63 -0.87
C SER A 267 16.51 1.38 0.45
N THR A 268 17.12 1.85 1.53
CA THR A 268 16.63 1.54 2.88
C THR A 268 16.70 2.74 3.82
N THR A 269 15.73 2.83 4.72
CA THR A 269 15.79 3.64 5.94
C THR A 269 15.55 2.72 7.13
N TYR A 270 16.62 2.38 7.83
CA TYR A 270 16.52 1.56 9.04
C TYR A 270 16.72 2.42 10.27
N PHE A 271 15.71 2.44 11.14
CA PHE A 271 15.75 3.13 12.42
C PHE A 271 16.34 2.23 13.51
N GLU A 272 17.08 2.82 14.46
CA GLU A 272 17.54 2.09 15.65
C GLU A 272 16.35 1.71 16.56
N SER A 273 15.36 2.60 16.66
CA SER A 273 14.15 2.40 17.45
C SER A 273 12.94 3.04 16.78
N GLY A 274 11.73 2.61 17.19
CA GLY A 274 10.46 3.07 16.64
C GLY A 274 9.34 2.06 16.85
N GLY A 275 9.69 0.81 17.11
CA GLY A 275 8.72 -0.27 17.25
C GLY A 275 7.94 -0.55 15.98
N HIS A 276 6.73 -1.08 16.14
CA HIS A 276 5.82 -1.42 15.02
C HIS A 276 4.65 -0.46 14.92
N GLY A 277 4.27 -0.09 13.70
CA GLY A 277 3.03 0.67 13.46
C GLY A 277 3.18 2.19 13.62
N PHE A 278 4.39 2.74 13.46
CA PHE A 278 4.61 4.19 13.56
C PHE A 278 4.02 5.00 12.37
N GLY A 279 3.51 4.35 11.33
CA GLY A 279 2.91 5.03 10.18
C GLY A 279 3.86 5.98 9.47
N MET A 280 3.42 7.21 9.24
CA MET A 280 4.24 8.23 8.56
C MET A 280 5.39 8.76 9.43
N VAL A 281 5.22 8.77 10.74
CA VAL A 281 6.14 9.46 11.65
C VAL A 281 6.66 8.49 12.69
N ASN A 282 7.97 8.24 12.66
CA ASN A 282 8.65 7.58 13.76
C ASN A 282 8.97 8.63 14.84
N PRO A 283 8.30 8.62 16.01
CA PRO A 283 8.50 9.65 17.03
C PRO A 283 9.85 9.56 17.74
N GLN A 284 10.63 8.51 17.46
CA GLN A 284 11.96 8.28 18.03
C GLN A 284 13.09 8.64 17.06
N SER A 285 12.77 9.28 15.91
CA SER A 285 13.75 9.67 14.89
C SER A 285 13.44 11.04 14.32
N GLU A 286 14.48 11.80 14.02
CA GLU A 286 14.35 13.05 13.24
C GLU A 286 14.25 12.78 11.72
N ILE A 287 14.55 11.57 11.28
CA ILE A 287 14.46 11.18 9.85
C ILE A 287 13.00 11.01 9.48
N ILE A 288 12.55 11.78 8.51
CA ILE A 288 11.24 11.65 7.89
C ILE A 288 11.38 10.72 6.68
N TRP A 289 11.02 9.46 6.85
CA TRP A 289 11.20 8.45 5.79
C TRP A 289 10.48 8.81 4.48
N MET A 290 9.38 9.56 4.54
CA MET A 290 8.68 10.01 3.35
C MET A 290 9.50 11.02 2.52
N ASP A 291 10.37 11.82 3.15
CA ASP A 291 11.28 12.72 2.43
C ASP A 291 12.34 11.92 1.69
N GLU A 292 12.85 10.87 2.31
CA GLU A 292 13.82 9.95 1.68
C GLU A 292 13.19 9.19 0.50
N VAL A 293 11.95 8.72 0.66
CA VAL A 293 11.19 8.09 -0.44
C VAL A 293 10.94 9.09 -1.57
N GLU A 294 10.55 10.33 -1.27
CA GLU A 294 10.35 11.36 -2.28
C GLU A 294 11.64 11.64 -3.06
N ALA A 295 12.78 11.78 -2.36
CA ALA A 295 14.07 11.97 -2.99
C ALA A 295 14.44 10.77 -3.89
N TRP A 296 14.20 9.56 -3.42
CA TRP A 296 14.41 8.34 -4.19
C TRP A 296 13.53 8.27 -5.43
N LEU A 297 12.24 8.59 -5.31
CA LEU A 297 11.30 8.64 -6.45
C LEU A 297 11.73 9.68 -7.47
N LYS A 298 12.13 10.87 -7.04
CA LYS A 298 12.65 11.93 -7.93
C LYS A 298 13.89 11.45 -8.69
N LYS A 299 14.82 10.79 -8.01
CA LYS A 299 16.06 10.30 -8.62
C LYS A 299 15.83 9.24 -9.69
N HIS A 300 14.90 8.30 -9.44
CA HIS A 300 14.77 7.09 -10.27
C HIS A 300 13.61 7.15 -11.26
N PHE A 301 12.59 8.00 -11.03
CA PHE A 301 11.35 7.98 -11.82
C PHE A 301 10.97 9.36 -12.42
N THR A 302 11.74 10.44 -12.18
CA THR A 302 11.40 11.75 -12.76
C THR A 302 11.76 11.83 -14.24
N ASN A 303 12.85 11.20 -14.66
CA ASN A 303 13.42 11.30 -16.01
C ASN A 303 13.00 10.17 -16.96
N LEU A 304 11.97 9.38 -16.62
CA LEU A 304 11.38 8.45 -17.58
C LEU A 304 10.54 9.22 -18.61
N PRO A 305 10.72 8.95 -19.91
CA PRO A 305 10.05 9.67 -20.99
C PRO A 305 8.52 9.61 -20.91
#